data_d0971e6413096f09289e3e5b1d3c8599
#
_entry.id   d0971e6413096f09289e3e5b1d3c8599
#
_cell.length_a   1.000
_cell.length_b   1.000
_cell.length_c   1.000
_cell.angle_alpha   90.00
_cell.angle_beta   90.00
_cell.angle_gamma   90.00
#
_symmetry.space_group_name_H-M   'P 1'
#
loop_
_entity.id
_entity.type
_entity.pdbx_description
1 polymer ?
#
loop_
_entity_poly.entity_id
_entity_poly.type
_entity_poly.pdbx_seq_one_letter_code
_entity_poly.pdbx_strand_id
1 'polypeptide(L)'
;MKYLLFAIALFTAQTVFAQNYSDVAGDWTGSIEINGQNLTTDFMFGYQDGELDGTIDIPQQMAFNLPIEFTKAEGDSLIFQFQTGTGVAVFRGTWDSSESTISGMFEQMGRRFPFAIEKIGETITDEAGGSMGTDIAIDTRAGQVSGTLLLADEPSPLVILLNGSGSQDRDETVAGFRVFGQLADSLYKYGYSSFRYDDRGVGRSTGETDATIYDLAEDLEDIVLHLQNEYSSSITETVLLGHSQGGLVATISSDEISIDGIVFMGAPFLPGDEIINSQIQAISEAQGIDEEIVEQNLQFQQRIYEVVRNGDDWDEIEQDLYDRLENQINELPEQQREALGDMNSFIRSQINRQLAAAKTAWFKSFIEYDPQADISSLQIPMLAIFGEKDSQVILDPNRTMAESLKENSDLNLTIVEIESANHLFQQSNTGLPSEYGMLDKEFADGFVEAVIEWLNSI
;
A
#
# COMPACT_ATOMS: atom_id res chain seq x y z
N MET A 1 73.99 -32.85 -16.31
CA MET A 1 73.60 -31.73 -15.45
C MET A 1 72.47 -30.95 -16.16
N LYS A 2 71.23 -31.28 -15.80
CA LYS A 2 70.05 -30.64 -16.37
C LYS A 2 69.52 -29.71 -15.31
N TYR A 3 69.44 -28.42 -15.62
CA TYR A 3 68.85 -27.44 -14.75
C TYR A 3 67.32 -27.38 -15.03
N LEU A 4 66.56 -27.65 -14.00
CA LEU A 4 65.10 -27.60 -14.01
C LEU A 4 64.73 -26.17 -13.56
N LEU A 5 64.21 -25.34 -14.46
CA LEU A 5 63.63 -24.04 -14.16
C LEU A 5 62.19 -24.23 -13.66
N PHE A 6 61.96 -23.91 -12.38
CA PHE A 6 60.62 -23.78 -11.81
C PHE A 6 60.07 -22.41 -12.17
N ALA A 7 59.04 -22.37 -13.00
CA ALA A 7 58.23 -21.15 -13.22
C ALA A 7 57.19 -21.08 -12.11
N ILE A 8 57.33 -20.11 -11.23
CA ILE A 8 56.29 -19.75 -10.25
C ILE A 8 55.23 -18.92 -11.01
N ALA A 9 54.08 -19.52 -11.26
CA ALA A 9 52.91 -18.80 -11.72
C ALA A 9 52.31 -18.01 -10.54
N LEU A 10 52.51 -16.74 -10.53
CA LEU A 10 51.77 -15.84 -9.66
C LEU A 10 50.30 -15.80 -10.13
N PHE A 11 49.44 -16.53 -9.42
CA PHE A 11 47.99 -16.28 -9.49
C PHE A 11 47.69 -14.96 -8.76
N THR A 12 47.53 -13.89 -9.50
CA THR A 12 46.88 -12.70 -8.98
C THR A 12 45.40 -13.03 -8.84
N ALA A 13 44.99 -13.36 -7.64
CA ALA A 13 43.56 -13.36 -7.31
C ALA A 13 43.05 -11.93 -7.52
N GLN A 14 42.35 -11.70 -8.62
CA GLN A 14 41.49 -10.53 -8.73
C GLN A 14 40.36 -10.76 -7.73
N THR A 15 40.42 -10.05 -6.62
CA THR A 15 39.26 -9.86 -5.74
C THR A 15 38.24 -9.07 -6.56
N VAL A 16 37.29 -9.76 -7.13
CA VAL A 16 36.06 -9.13 -7.61
C VAL A 16 35.38 -8.61 -6.33
N PHE A 17 35.49 -7.33 -6.08
CA PHE A 17 34.63 -6.68 -5.11
C PHE A 17 33.22 -6.81 -5.68
N ALA A 18 32.39 -7.62 -5.05
CA ALA A 18 30.95 -7.60 -5.32
C ALA A 18 30.48 -6.17 -5.07
N GLN A 19 29.95 -5.53 -6.09
CA GLN A 19 29.40 -4.19 -5.96
C GLN A 19 28.20 -4.30 -5.03
N ASN A 20 28.16 -3.44 -4.02
CA ASN A 20 27.06 -3.38 -3.07
C ASN A 20 25.97 -2.49 -3.68
N TYR A 21 24.77 -3.03 -3.87
CA TYR A 21 23.62 -2.31 -4.38
C TYR A 21 22.66 -1.85 -3.28
N SER A 22 23.09 -1.87 -2.01
CA SER A 22 22.28 -1.34 -0.91
C SER A 22 21.85 0.11 -1.13
N ASP A 23 22.66 0.90 -1.86
CA ASP A 23 22.32 2.29 -2.18
C ASP A 23 21.25 2.42 -3.27
N VAL A 24 20.89 1.34 -3.96
CA VAL A 24 19.75 1.28 -4.89
C VAL A 24 18.45 1.03 -4.14
N ALA A 25 18.50 0.35 -2.99
CA ALA A 25 17.30 0.10 -2.18
C ALA A 25 16.67 1.42 -1.69
N GLY A 26 15.34 1.44 -1.57
CA GLY A 26 14.53 2.59 -1.18
C GLY A 26 13.55 3.00 -2.25
N ASP A 27 12.89 4.14 -2.03
CA ASP A 27 11.83 4.63 -2.88
C ASP A 27 12.35 5.49 -4.02
N TRP A 28 11.74 5.32 -5.19
CA TRP A 28 12.09 6.02 -6.41
C TRP A 28 10.82 6.49 -7.13
N THR A 29 10.85 7.68 -7.68
CA THR A 29 9.74 8.22 -8.49
C THR A 29 10.24 8.74 -9.82
N GLY A 30 9.37 8.75 -10.81
CA GLY A 30 9.68 9.31 -12.11
C GLY A 30 8.63 9.00 -13.16
N SER A 31 9.06 8.88 -14.41
CA SER A 31 8.10 8.64 -15.50
C SER A 31 8.69 7.92 -16.69
N ILE A 32 7.79 7.28 -17.43
CA ILE A 32 8.03 6.77 -18.78
C ILE A 32 7.41 7.76 -19.77
N GLU A 33 8.20 8.28 -20.72
CA GLU A 33 7.68 9.19 -21.75
C GLU A 33 7.08 8.40 -22.92
N ILE A 34 5.76 8.33 -22.99
CA ILE A 34 5.02 7.59 -24.02
C ILE A 34 4.35 8.60 -24.98
N ASN A 35 4.83 8.71 -26.21
CA ASN A 35 4.26 9.61 -27.23
C ASN A 35 4.11 11.08 -26.78
N GLY A 36 5.04 11.57 -25.97
CA GLY A 36 5.01 12.95 -25.46
C GLY A 36 4.11 13.15 -24.23
N GLN A 37 3.63 12.08 -23.62
CA GLN A 37 2.95 12.08 -22.34
C GLN A 37 3.78 11.31 -21.32
N ASN A 38 3.83 11.81 -20.09
CA ASN A 38 4.52 11.13 -18.99
C ASN A 38 3.55 10.17 -18.29
N LEU A 39 3.92 8.90 -18.24
CA LEU A 39 3.31 7.91 -17.40
C LEU A 39 4.12 7.84 -16.10
N THR A 40 3.57 8.34 -15.01
CA THR A 40 4.21 8.32 -13.69
C THR A 40 4.41 6.89 -13.22
N THR A 41 5.57 6.63 -12.64
CA THR A 41 5.92 5.33 -12.05
C THR A 41 6.65 5.56 -10.75
N ASP A 42 6.19 4.91 -9.70
CA ASP A 42 6.84 4.88 -8.40
C ASP A 42 7.37 3.47 -8.15
N PHE A 43 8.55 3.37 -7.55
CA PHE A 43 9.21 2.09 -7.30
C PHE A 43 9.66 2.03 -5.86
N MET A 44 9.50 0.86 -5.26
CA MET A 44 10.12 0.50 -4.00
C MET A 44 11.13 -0.61 -4.29
N PHE A 45 12.43 -0.35 -4.11
CA PHE A 45 13.47 -1.34 -4.31
C PHE A 45 14.00 -1.85 -2.97
N GLY A 46 14.02 -3.18 -2.82
CA GLY A 46 14.64 -3.89 -1.71
C GLY A 46 16.04 -4.38 -2.05
N TYR A 47 16.86 -4.62 -1.03
CA TYR A 47 18.16 -5.29 -1.17
C TYR A 47 18.38 -6.23 0.00
N GLN A 48 18.28 -7.53 -0.26
CA GLN A 48 18.44 -8.55 0.76
C GLN A 48 19.33 -9.68 0.24
N ASP A 49 20.21 -10.20 1.09
CA ASP A 49 21.14 -11.32 0.78
C ASP A 49 22.00 -11.14 -0.48
N GLY A 50 22.22 -9.89 -0.92
CA GLY A 50 23.02 -9.57 -2.11
C GLY A 50 22.20 -9.45 -3.39
N GLU A 51 20.88 -9.59 -3.32
CA GLU A 51 19.95 -9.49 -4.45
C GLU A 51 19.05 -8.26 -4.31
N LEU A 52 18.67 -7.69 -5.46
CA LEU A 52 17.69 -6.62 -5.57
C LEU A 52 16.33 -7.22 -5.92
N ASP A 53 15.30 -6.76 -5.26
CA ASP A 53 13.89 -6.99 -5.57
C ASP A 53 13.11 -5.66 -5.52
N GLY A 54 11.79 -5.70 -5.65
CA GLY A 54 10.99 -4.50 -5.48
C GLY A 54 9.61 -4.61 -6.09
N THR A 55 8.92 -3.47 -6.03
CA THR A 55 7.60 -3.27 -6.64
C THR A 55 7.57 -2.00 -7.49
N ILE A 56 6.59 -1.92 -8.39
CA ILE A 56 6.27 -0.72 -9.17
C ILE A 56 4.79 -0.39 -9.05
N ASP A 57 4.52 0.89 -8.88
CA ASP A 57 3.19 1.48 -8.98
C ASP A 57 3.07 2.28 -10.26
N ILE A 58 1.93 2.17 -10.92
CA ILE A 58 1.57 2.95 -12.10
C ILE A 58 0.18 3.56 -11.85
N PRO A 59 0.10 4.68 -11.12
CA PRO A 59 -1.17 5.23 -10.62
C PRO A 59 -2.19 5.49 -11.73
N GLN A 60 -1.77 6.02 -12.90
CA GLN A 60 -2.67 6.28 -14.02
C GLN A 60 -3.28 5.00 -14.63
N GLN A 61 -2.75 3.83 -14.30
CA GLN A 61 -3.27 2.53 -14.71
C GLN A 61 -3.92 1.75 -13.56
N MET A 62 -4.05 2.37 -12.39
CA MET A 62 -4.55 1.74 -11.15
C MET A 62 -3.82 0.42 -10.84
N ALA A 63 -2.53 0.38 -11.13
CA ALA A 63 -1.68 -0.77 -10.95
C ALA A 63 -0.69 -0.46 -9.82
N PHE A 64 -0.83 -1.16 -8.70
CA PHE A 64 -0.06 -0.92 -7.48
C PHE A 64 0.61 -2.22 -7.02
N ASN A 65 1.76 -2.08 -6.37
CA ASN A 65 2.54 -3.18 -5.80
C ASN A 65 2.84 -4.32 -6.80
N LEU A 66 3.04 -3.97 -8.08
CA LEU A 66 3.40 -4.97 -9.08
C LEU A 66 4.84 -5.45 -8.84
N PRO A 67 5.07 -6.74 -8.60
CA PRO A 67 6.39 -7.23 -8.27
C PRO A 67 7.37 -7.04 -9.42
N ILE A 68 8.59 -6.59 -9.09
CA ILE A 68 9.71 -6.40 -10.01
C ILE A 68 10.73 -7.51 -9.77
N GLU A 69 11.23 -8.06 -10.87
CA GLU A 69 12.37 -8.97 -10.91
C GLU A 69 13.59 -8.25 -11.48
N PHE A 70 14.69 -8.17 -10.72
CA PHE A 70 15.97 -7.72 -11.25
C PHE A 70 16.66 -8.87 -11.99
N THR A 71 16.76 -8.73 -13.31
CA THR A 71 17.40 -9.77 -14.16
C THR A 71 18.89 -9.52 -14.35
N LYS A 72 19.38 -8.31 -14.03
CA LYS A 72 20.78 -7.94 -14.08
C LYS A 72 21.09 -6.75 -13.21
N ALA A 73 22.14 -6.84 -12.40
CA ALA A 73 22.81 -5.73 -11.75
C ALA A 73 24.33 -5.93 -11.93
N GLU A 74 24.96 -5.11 -12.77
CA GLU A 74 26.41 -5.20 -13.07
C GLU A 74 26.99 -3.81 -13.36
N GLY A 75 27.88 -3.33 -12.49
CA GLY A 75 28.35 -1.97 -12.55
C GLY A 75 27.18 -1.01 -12.38
N ASP A 76 27.11 0.01 -13.19
CA ASP A 76 26.00 0.98 -13.17
C ASP A 76 24.78 0.50 -13.99
N SER A 77 24.82 -0.69 -14.58
CA SER A 77 23.73 -1.20 -15.42
C SER A 77 22.75 -2.02 -14.62
N LEU A 78 21.50 -1.58 -14.57
CA LEU A 78 20.39 -2.25 -13.95
C LEU A 78 19.36 -2.67 -15.01
N ILE A 79 18.95 -3.95 -14.98
CA ILE A 79 17.86 -4.46 -15.81
C ILE A 79 16.85 -5.11 -14.89
N PHE A 80 15.66 -4.56 -14.88
CA PHE A 80 14.56 -5.08 -14.10
C PHE A 80 13.28 -5.13 -14.93
N GLN A 81 12.37 -6.00 -14.55
CA GLN A 81 11.18 -6.30 -15.34
C GLN A 81 9.99 -6.59 -14.43
N PHE A 82 8.80 -6.39 -14.96
CA PHE A 82 7.57 -6.82 -14.33
C PHE A 82 6.59 -7.38 -15.36
N GLN A 83 5.67 -8.19 -14.90
CA GLN A 83 4.64 -8.78 -15.77
C GLN A 83 3.51 -7.78 -15.97
N THR A 84 3.09 -7.60 -17.20
CA THR A 84 1.93 -6.78 -17.56
C THR A 84 0.84 -7.63 -18.22
N GLY A 85 -0.35 -7.04 -18.37
CA GLY A 85 -1.44 -7.67 -19.13
C GLY A 85 -1.10 -8.06 -20.57
N THR A 86 -0.07 -7.46 -21.14
CA THR A 86 0.32 -7.63 -22.54
C THR A 86 1.71 -8.24 -22.73
N GLY A 87 2.30 -8.80 -21.67
CA GLY A 87 3.62 -9.42 -21.68
C GLY A 87 4.58 -8.79 -20.65
N VAL A 88 5.88 -9.06 -20.81
CA VAL A 88 6.90 -8.53 -19.92
C VAL A 88 7.24 -7.09 -20.31
N ALA A 89 7.22 -6.21 -19.32
CA ALA A 89 7.76 -4.86 -19.43
C ALA A 89 9.18 -4.85 -18.84
N VAL A 90 10.15 -4.32 -19.58
CA VAL A 90 11.57 -4.37 -19.19
C VAL A 90 12.13 -2.96 -19.12
N PHE A 91 12.75 -2.64 -17.99
CA PHE A 91 13.55 -1.43 -17.80
C PHE A 91 15.03 -1.76 -17.99
N ARG A 92 15.70 -0.99 -18.82
CA ARG A 92 17.15 -1.05 -19.02
C ARG A 92 17.74 0.30 -18.66
N GLY A 93 18.20 0.42 -17.43
CA GLY A 93 18.66 1.67 -16.85
C GLY A 93 20.16 1.69 -16.57
N THR A 94 20.68 2.90 -16.49
CA THR A 94 22.00 3.21 -15.93
C THR A 94 21.77 3.97 -14.64
N TRP A 95 22.34 3.46 -13.56
CA TRP A 95 22.30 4.09 -12.26
C TRP A 95 23.44 5.10 -12.11
N ASP A 96 23.10 6.34 -11.84
CA ASP A 96 24.04 7.38 -11.43
C ASP A 96 23.96 7.59 -9.92
N SER A 97 24.90 7.01 -9.20
CA SER A 97 24.94 7.11 -7.73
C SER A 97 25.25 8.51 -7.23
N SER A 98 25.82 9.39 -8.06
CA SER A 98 26.14 10.78 -7.66
C SER A 98 24.93 11.71 -7.74
N GLU A 99 23.96 11.40 -8.62
CA GLU A 99 22.72 12.15 -8.79
C GLU A 99 21.50 11.40 -8.24
N SER A 100 21.72 10.17 -7.73
CA SER A 100 20.66 9.29 -7.25
C SER A 100 19.55 9.09 -8.29
N THR A 101 19.94 8.86 -9.55
CA THR A 101 19.00 8.68 -10.68
C THR A 101 19.24 7.37 -11.39
N ILE A 102 18.16 6.77 -11.93
CA ILE A 102 18.22 5.67 -12.88
C ILE A 102 17.49 6.12 -14.14
N SER A 103 18.20 6.15 -15.27
CA SER A 103 17.61 6.55 -16.54
C SER A 103 17.95 5.57 -17.66
N GLY A 104 17.07 5.45 -18.64
CA GLY A 104 17.28 4.49 -19.72
C GLY A 104 16.09 4.29 -20.63
N MET A 105 15.86 3.04 -21.02
CA MET A 105 14.79 2.66 -21.95
C MET A 105 13.86 1.63 -21.29
N PHE A 106 12.57 1.95 -21.30
CA PHE A 106 11.48 1.03 -21.03
C PHE A 106 11.08 0.33 -22.33
N GLU A 107 10.98 -0.98 -22.30
CA GLU A 107 10.65 -1.81 -23.46
C GLU A 107 9.38 -2.62 -23.17
N GLN A 108 8.35 -2.46 -23.99
CA GLN A 108 7.12 -3.24 -23.92
C GLN A 108 6.57 -3.49 -25.32
N MET A 109 6.16 -4.72 -25.63
CA MET A 109 5.59 -5.11 -26.94
C MET A 109 6.45 -4.66 -28.14
N GLY A 110 7.77 -4.73 -28.02
CA GLY A 110 8.71 -4.32 -29.07
C GLY A 110 8.83 -2.81 -29.28
N ARG A 111 8.17 -2.00 -28.47
CA ARG A 111 8.31 -0.54 -28.45
C ARG A 111 9.29 -0.15 -27.35
N ARG A 112 9.96 0.99 -27.57
CA ARG A 112 10.93 1.55 -26.62
C ARG A 112 10.56 2.99 -26.31
N PHE A 113 10.59 3.31 -25.02
CA PHE A 113 10.28 4.63 -24.51
C PHE A 113 11.36 5.04 -23.51
N PRO A 114 11.81 6.30 -23.49
CA PRO A 114 12.72 6.76 -22.46
C PRO A 114 12.02 6.76 -21.10
N PHE A 115 12.78 6.43 -20.05
CA PHE A 115 12.35 6.61 -18.68
C PHE A 115 13.47 7.25 -17.86
N ALA A 116 13.08 7.95 -16.83
CA ALA A 116 13.98 8.43 -15.79
C ALA A 116 13.24 8.39 -14.46
N ILE A 117 13.92 7.87 -13.45
CA ILE A 117 13.47 7.86 -12.07
C ILE A 117 14.57 8.42 -11.19
N GLU A 118 14.20 9.12 -10.14
CA GLU A 118 15.09 9.64 -9.12
C GLU A 118 14.75 9.01 -7.78
N LYS A 119 15.78 8.72 -7.00
CA LYS A 119 15.59 8.20 -5.67
C LYS A 119 14.92 9.28 -4.84
N ILE A 120 13.79 8.94 -4.25
CA ILE A 120 13.18 9.77 -3.23
C ILE A 120 14.15 9.67 -2.05
N GLY A 121 14.91 10.73 -1.80
CA GLY A 121 16.04 10.65 -0.88
C GLY A 121 15.60 10.17 0.48
N GLU A 122 16.38 9.28 1.07
CA GLU A 122 16.56 9.31 2.52
C GLU A 122 17.16 10.68 2.82
N THR A 123 16.33 11.69 2.95
CA THR A 123 16.79 13.00 3.39
C THR A 123 17.05 12.92 4.88
N ILE A 124 18.19 12.32 5.23
CA ILE A 124 18.86 12.67 6.46
C ILE A 124 19.46 14.06 6.19
N THR A 125 18.65 15.07 6.24
CA THR A 125 19.11 16.45 6.35
C THR A 125 18.16 17.20 7.25
N ASP A 126 18.71 17.71 8.32
CA ASP A 126 18.10 18.57 9.33
C ASP A 126 17.58 19.93 8.81
N GLU A 127 17.19 20.05 7.54
CA GLU A 127 16.60 21.29 7.02
C GLU A 127 15.62 20.97 5.85
N ALA A 128 14.36 20.79 6.17
CA ALA A 128 13.15 20.65 5.34
C ALA A 128 12.68 19.20 5.03
N GLY A 129 11.87 18.60 5.91
CA GLY A 129 10.96 17.50 5.61
C GLY A 129 11.43 16.08 5.91
N GLY A 130 12.52 15.89 6.63
CA GLY A 130 12.86 14.58 7.21
C GLY A 130 11.90 14.26 8.34
N SER A 131 11.28 13.06 8.32
CA SER A 131 10.43 12.58 9.39
C SER A 131 11.20 12.61 10.73
N MET A 132 10.76 13.46 11.65
CA MET A 132 11.29 13.46 13.01
C MET A 132 10.95 12.16 13.72
N GLY A 133 11.79 11.71 14.64
CA GLY A 133 11.51 10.57 15.49
C GLY A 133 12.71 9.63 15.65
N THR A 134 12.48 8.56 16.39
CA THR A 134 13.46 7.50 16.67
C THR A 134 12.98 6.21 16.05
N ASP A 135 13.80 5.58 15.23
CA ASP A 135 13.52 4.24 14.72
C ASP A 135 13.64 3.22 15.84
N ILE A 136 12.59 2.43 16.02
CA ILE A 136 12.54 1.35 16.98
C ILE A 136 12.08 0.06 16.30
N ALA A 137 12.48 -1.06 16.86
CA ALA A 137 12.04 -2.38 16.43
C ALA A 137 11.33 -3.06 17.61
N ILE A 138 10.14 -3.57 17.36
CA ILE A 138 9.29 -4.21 18.36
C ILE A 138 9.11 -5.67 17.99
N ASP A 139 9.43 -6.57 18.90
CA ASP A 139 9.18 -7.99 18.69
C ASP A 139 7.68 -8.26 18.85
N THR A 140 7.06 -8.86 17.84
CA THR A 140 5.69 -9.34 17.86
C THR A 140 5.66 -10.86 17.77
N ARG A 141 4.49 -11.46 18.00
CA ARG A 141 4.34 -12.93 17.89
C ARG A 141 4.60 -13.49 16.49
N ALA A 142 4.53 -12.64 15.47
CA ALA A 142 4.76 -13.04 14.07
C ALA A 142 6.16 -12.70 13.54
N GLY A 143 6.93 -11.89 14.25
CA GLY A 143 8.23 -11.43 13.81
C GLY A 143 8.66 -10.16 14.51
N GLN A 144 9.31 -9.26 13.77
CA GLN A 144 9.72 -7.96 14.28
C GLN A 144 9.11 -6.86 13.40
N VAL A 145 8.46 -5.90 14.04
CA VAL A 145 7.92 -4.70 13.40
C VAL A 145 8.89 -3.55 13.62
N SER A 146 9.27 -2.88 12.54
CA SER A 146 10.11 -1.68 12.55
C SER A 146 9.24 -0.45 12.36
N GLY A 147 9.46 0.57 13.17
CA GLY A 147 8.67 1.80 13.09
C GLY A 147 9.43 3.01 13.58
N THR A 148 8.82 4.17 13.44
CA THR A 148 9.34 5.45 13.92
C THR A 148 8.44 5.97 15.04
N LEU A 149 9.02 6.11 16.23
CA LEU A 149 8.40 6.73 17.39
C LEU A 149 8.80 8.21 17.46
N LEU A 150 7.83 9.09 17.42
CA LEU A 150 8.00 10.53 17.59
C LEU A 150 7.33 10.96 18.89
N LEU A 151 8.13 11.18 19.92
CA LEU A 151 7.64 11.65 21.21
C LEU A 151 7.57 13.18 21.23
N ALA A 152 6.50 13.72 21.78
CA ALA A 152 6.41 15.14 22.10
C ALA A 152 7.41 15.54 23.20
N ASP A 153 7.67 16.83 23.34
CA ASP A 153 8.63 17.36 24.31
C ASP A 153 8.22 17.11 25.77
N GLU A 154 6.91 17.04 26.03
CA GLU A 154 6.31 16.75 27.33
C GLU A 154 5.46 15.48 27.25
N PRO A 155 5.15 14.78 28.35
CA PRO A 155 4.25 13.63 28.34
C PRO A 155 2.90 13.98 27.69
N SER A 156 2.49 13.18 26.72
CA SER A 156 1.34 13.47 25.86
C SER A 156 0.60 12.18 25.45
N PRO A 157 -0.60 12.29 24.88
CA PRO A 157 -1.22 11.16 24.21
C PRO A 157 -0.34 10.64 23.07
N LEU A 158 -0.29 9.32 22.92
CA LEU A 158 0.35 8.64 21.78
C LEU A 158 -0.72 8.25 20.77
N VAL A 159 -0.56 8.72 19.52
CA VAL A 159 -1.39 8.29 18.40
C VAL A 159 -0.63 7.23 17.60
N ILE A 160 -1.15 6.00 17.56
CA ILE A 160 -0.60 4.91 16.76
C ILE A 160 -1.31 4.90 15.41
N LEU A 161 -0.54 5.04 14.32
CA LEU A 161 -1.03 5.16 12.95
C LEU A 161 -1.03 3.77 12.31
N LEU A 162 -2.21 3.31 11.87
CA LEU A 162 -2.45 1.97 11.36
C LEU A 162 -2.73 2.03 9.85
N ASN A 163 -1.88 1.37 9.09
CA ASN A 163 -1.90 1.39 7.63
C ASN A 163 -3.21 0.86 7.03
N GLY A 164 -3.53 1.36 5.84
CA GLY A 164 -4.57 0.80 4.98
C GLY A 164 -4.20 -0.56 4.39
N SER A 165 -5.00 -1.04 3.45
CA SER A 165 -4.78 -2.33 2.81
C SER A 165 -3.57 -2.34 1.88
N GLY A 166 -2.94 -3.51 1.75
CA GLY A 166 -1.73 -3.72 0.97
C GLY A 166 -0.48 -3.74 1.85
N SER A 167 0.68 -3.89 1.22
CA SER A 167 1.97 -3.85 1.91
C SER A 167 2.46 -2.41 1.98
N GLN A 168 2.26 -1.77 3.12
CA GLN A 168 2.52 -0.34 3.31
C GLN A 168 3.80 -0.10 4.12
N ASP A 169 4.56 0.93 3.72
CA ASP A 169 5.61 1.47 4.56
C ASP A 169 5.02 2.28 5.73
N ARG A 170 5.84 2.62 6.71
CA ARG A 170 5.44 3.37 7.91
C ARG A 170 4.85 4.75 7.65
N ASP A 171 5.15 5.34 6.50
CA ASP A 171 4.63 6.64 6.09
C ASP A 171 3.34 6.53 5.27
N GLU A 172 2.91 5.30 4.95
CA GLU A 172 1.81 5.02 4.04
C GLU A 172 1.96 5.83 2.75
N THR A 173 3.09 5.61 2.07
CA THR A 173 3.46 6.38 0.88
C THR A 173 2.67 5.92 -0.33
N VAL A 174 1.69 6.69 -0.75
CA VAL A 174 0.86 6.39 -1.92
C VAL A 174 1.04 7.48 -2.97
N ALA A 175 1.50 7.09 -4.15
CA ALA A 175 1.74 8.01 -5.27
C ALA A 175 2.59 9.24 -4.89
N GLY A 176 3.60 9.03 -4.04
CA GLY A 176 4.51 10.05 -3.54
C GLY A 176 3.94 10.94 -2.43
N PHE A 177 2.75 10.69 -1.94
CA PHE A 177 2.18 11.34 -0.77
C PHE A 177 2.42 10.48 0.48
N ARG A 178 3.21 10.99 1.42
CA ARG A 178 3.54 10.35 2.70
C ARG A 178 2.45 10.68 3.72
N VAL A 179 1.35 9.98 3.66
CA VAL A 179 0.13 10.25 4.45
C VAL A 179 0.44 10.29 5.95
N PHE A 180 1.00 9.21 6.47
CA PHE A 180 1.34 9.13 7.90
C PHE A 180 2.59 9.91 8.28
N GLY A 181 3.53 10.09 7.36
CA GLY A 181 4.67 10.97 7.58
C GLY A 181 4.22 12.40 7.88
N GLN A 182 3.35 12.97 7.03
CA GLN A 182 2.83 14.33 7.23
C GLN A 182 1.88 14.43 8.43
N LEU A 183 1.07 13.39 8.68
CA LEU A 183 0.19 13.40 9.84
C LEU A 183 0.99 13.37 11.14
N ALA A 184 2.04 12.56 11.23
CA ALA A 184 2.92 12.52 12.40
C ALA A 184 3.60 13.87 12.67
N ASP A 185 4.09 14.54 11.60
CA ASP A 185 4.67 15.88 11.72
C ASP A 185 3.63 16.91 12.20
N SER A 186 2.38 16.77 11.75
CA SER A 186 1.28 17.62 12.19
C SER A 186 0.92 17.37 13.65
N LEU A 187 0.77 16.11 14.05
CA LEU A 187 0.51 15.73 15.45
C LEU A 187 1.58 16.29 16.38
N TYR A 188 2.86 16.16 16.03
CA TYR A 188 3.97 16.70 16.84
C TYR A 188 3.90 18.22 17.01
N LYS A 189 3.57 18.97 15.96
CA LYS A 189 3.40 20.44 16.03
C LYS A 189 2.32 20.85 17.03
N TYR A 190 1.33 20.00 17.27
CA TYR A 190 0.25 20.22 18.24
C TYR A 190 0.52 19.55 19.59
N GLY A 191 1.70 18.97 19.80
CA GLY A 191 2.14 18.43 21.08
C GLY A 191 1.71 16.98 21.33
N TYR A 192 1.36 16.21 20.29
CA TYR A 192 1.04 14.80 20.37
C TYR A 192 2.24 13.94 20.00
N SER A 193 2.40 12.81 20.68
CA SER A 193 3.31 11.75 20.27
C SER A 193 2.67 10.87 19.21
N SER A 194 3.48 10.27 18.32
CA SER A 194 2.97 9.33 17.32
C SER A 194 3.91 8.13 17.12
N PHE A 195 3.33 7.00 16.73
CA PHE A 195 4.07 5.82 16.26
C PHE A 195 3.47 5.36 14.94
N ARG A 196 4.33 5.12 13.96
CA ARG A 196 4.00 4.55 12.65
C ARG A 196 5.01 3.49 12.28
N TYR A 197 4.59 2.46 11.57
CA TYR A 197 5.41 1.27 11.35
C TYR A 197 5.23 0.66 9.97
N ASP A 198 6.28 -0.03 9.51
CA ASP A 198 6.24 -0.81 8.29
C ASP A 198 5.42 -2.08 8.53
N ASP A 199 4.54 -2.45 7.61
CA ASP A 199 3.79 -3.70 7.68
C ASP A 199 4.70 -4.92 7.68
N ARG A 200 4.16 -6.12 8.01
CA ARG A 200 4.88 -7.39 7.92
C ARG A 200 5.56 -7.54 6.55
N GLY A 201 6.87 -7.87 6.55
CA GLY A 201 7.65 -8.09 5.33
C GLY A 201 7.97 -6.83 4.52
N VAL A 202 7.62 -5.64 5.02
CA VAL A 202 7.90 -4.35 4.38
C VAL A 202 9.06 -3.65 5.11
N GLY A 203 9.87 -2.92 4.37
CA GLY A 203 10.96 -2.13 4.92
C GLY A 203 11.93 -2.97 5.76
N ARG A 204 11.95 -2.71 7.08
CA ARG A 204 12.74 -3.49 8.04
C ARG A 204 11.90 -4.45 8.89
N SER A 205 10.59 -4.47 8.69
CA SER A 205 9.71 -5.42 9.35
C SER A 205 9.84 -6.80 8.76
N THR A 206 9.77 -7.82 9.60
CA THR A 206 9.82 -9.23 9.19
C THR A 206 8.45 -9.89 9.31
N GLY A 207 8.28 -11.06 8.73
CA GLY A 207 7.03 -11.81 8.76
C GLY A 207 6.47 -12.05 7.38
N GLU A 208 5.39 -12.82 7.31
CA GLU A 208 4.71 -13.14 6.04
C GLU A 208 3.77 -12.01 5.65
N THR A 209 3.78 -11.65 4.37
CA THR A 209 2.96 -10.55 3.82
C THR A 209 1.49 -10.92 3.59
N ASP A 210 1.16 -12.22 3.42
CA ASP A 210 -0.24 -12.69 3.32
C ASP A 210 -0.83 -12.87 4.73
N ALA A 211 -1.02 -11.77 5.45
CA ALA A 211 -1.58 -11.72 6.79
C ALA A 211 -3.07 -11.37 6.74
N THR A 212 -3.87 -12.04 7.56
CA THR A 212 -5.28 -11.68 7.75
C THR A 212 -5.41 -10.36 8.55
N ILE A 213 -6.59 -9.72 8.50
CA ILE A 213 -6.86 -8.56 9.37
C ILE A 213 -6.75 -8.90 10.86
N TYR A 214 -6.97 -10.14 11.23
CA TYR A 214 -6.79 -10.64 12.61
C TYR A 214 -5.31 -10.78 12.97
N ASP A 215 -4.47 -11.24 12.05
CA ASP A 215 -3.01 -11.28 12.26
C ASP A 215 -2.42 -9.88 12.44
N LEU A 216 -2.94 -8.88 11.70
CA LEU A 216 -2.54 -7.48 11.84
C LEU A 216 -3.01 -6.90 13.20
N ALA A 217 -4.19 -7.31 13.66
CA ALA A 217 -4.68 -6.95 14.98
C ALA A 217 -3.81 -7.54 16.11
N GLU A 218 -3.37 -8.77 15.95
CA GLU A 218 -2.42 -9.41 16.89
C GLU A 218 -1.06 -8.69 16.94
N ASP A 219 -0.53 -8.21 15.81
CA ASP A 219 0.68 -7.39 15.82
C ASP A 219 0.46 -6.07 16.55
N LEU A 220 -0.69 -5.42 16.30
CA LEU A 220 -1.04 -4.18 16.98
C LEU A 220 -1.13 -4.34 18.50
N GLU A 221 -1.69 -5.45 18.99
CA GLU A 221 -1.72 -5.75 20.42
C GLU A 221 -0.30 -5.77 21.00
N ASP A 222 0.63 -6.48 20.36
CA ASP A 222 2.02 -6.57 20.80
C ASP A 222 2.70 -5.19 20.77
N ILE A 223 2.44 -4.39 19.72
CA ILE A 223 2.96 -3.02 19.57
C ILE A 223 2.46 -2.12 20.70
N VAL A 224 1.14 -2.10 20.96
CA VAL A 224 0.54 -1.27 22.02
C VAL A 224 1.11 -1.62 23.38
N LEU A 225 1.14 -2.92 23.71
CA LEU A 225 1.69 -3.40 24.98
C LEU A 225 3.17 -3.01 25.16
N HIS A 226 3.98 -3.12 24.11
CA HIS A 226 5.38 -2.70 24.14
C HIS A 226 5.51 -1.21 24.43
N LEU A 227 4.80 -0.37 23.66
CA LEU A 227 4.90 1.09 23.76
C LEU A 227 4.41 1.59 25.12
N GLN A 228 3.28 1.07 25.62
CA GLN A 228 2.75 1.43 26.93
C GLN A 228 3.68 1.05 28.08
N ASN A 229 4.40 -0.08 27.98
CA ASN A 229 5.34 -0.52 29.01
C ASN A 229 6.65 0.29 28.97
N GLU A 230 7.29 0.38 27.82
CA GLU A 230 8.62 0.99 27.69
C GLU A 230 8.60 2.52 27.80
N TYR A 231 7.50 3.16 27.35
CA TYR A 231 7.37 4.62 27.31
C TYR A 231 6.31 5.17 28.27
N SER A 232 5.96 4.41 29.31
CA SER A 232 4.93 4.76 30.29
C SER A 232 5.11 6.13 30.98
N SER A 233 6.31 6.67 31.03
CA SER A 233 6.57 8.01 31.59
C SER A 233 6.31 9.15 30.58
N SER A 234 6.19 8.85 29.31
CA SER A 234 6.03 9.82 28.22
C SER A 234 4.64 9.75 27.57
N ILE A 235 3.88 8.68 27.79
CA ILE A 235 2.56 8.44 27.22
C ILE A 235 1.50 8.62 28.29
N THR A 236 0.53 9.50 28.06
CA THR A 236 -0.60 9.75 28.98
C THR A 236 -1.84 8.95 28.60
N GLU A 237 -2.17 8.89 27.31
CA GLU A 237 -3.26 8.13 26.69
C GLU A 237 -2.75 7.44 25.45
N THR A 238 -3.46 6.40 25.00
CA THR A 238 -3.18 5.69 23.74
C THR A 238 -4.39 5.77 22.82
N VAL A 239 -4.23 6.39 21.66
CA VAL A 239 -5.25 6.54 20.63
C VAL A 239 -4.81 5.78 19.39
N LEU A 240 -5.72 5.01 18.80
CA LEU A 240 -5.50 4.36 17.52
C LEU A 240 -6.08 5.25 16.40
N LEU A 241 -5.31 5.51 15.34
CA LEU A 241 -5.80 6.15 14.14
C LEU A 241 -5.59 5.20 12.98
N GLY A 242 -6.70 4.62 12.50
CA GLY A 242 -6.66 3.64 11.42
C GLY A 242 -7.16 4.22 10.09
N HIS A 243 -6.30 4.21 9.08
CA HIS A 243 -6.68 4.55 7.73
C HIS A 243 -7.28 3.32 7.03
N SER A 244 -8.46 3.51 6.41
CA SER A 244 -9.08 2.43 5.63
C SER A 244 -9.18 1.13 6.44
N GLN A 245 -8.60 0.01 5.99
CA GLN A 245 -8.49 -1.25 6.73
C GLN A 245 -7.95 -1.08 8.15
N GLY A 246 -7.03 -0.12 8.37
CA GLY A 246 -6.47 0.13 9.70
C GLY A 246 -7.51 0.43 10.76
N GLY A 247 -8.67 0.99 10.38
CA GLY A 247 -9.81 1.15 11.27
C GLY A 247 -10.46 -0.17 11.70
N LEU A 248 -10.49 -1.17 10.82
CA LEU A 248 -10.96 -2.53 11.15
C LEU A 248 -10.00 -3.21 12.12
N VAL A 249 -8.69 -3.09 11.86
CA VAL A 249 -7.64 -3.60 12.75
C VAL A 249 -7.74 -2.97 14.13
N ALA A 250 -7.92 -1.64 14.22
CA ALA A 250 -8.14 -0.94 15.49
C ALA A 250 -9.36 -1.48 16.24
N THR A 251 -10.47 -1.74 15.53
CA THR A 251 -11.70 -2.26 16.12
C THR A 251 -11.49 -3.65 16.70
N ILE A 252 -10.88 -4.57 15.94
CA ILE A 252 -10.62 -5.95 16.36
C ILE A 252 -9.72 -5.98 17.61
N SER A 253 -8.65 -5.19 17.62
CA SER A 253 -7.69 -5.17 18.75
C SER A 253 -8.26 -4.56 20.02
N SER A 254 -9.30 -3.73 19.93
CA SER A 254 -9.84 -2.97 21.06
C SER A 254 -10.40 -3.82 22.20
N ASP A 255 -10.74 -5.07 21.96
CA ASP A 255 -11.21 -6.01 22.97
C ASP A 255 -10.08 -6.57 23.86
N GLU A 256 -8.84 -6.57 23.34
CA GLU A 256 -7.68 -7.21 23.99
C GLU A 256 -6.68 -6.18 24.57
N ILE A 257 -6.77 -4.91 24.19
CA ILE A 257 -5.87 -3.84 24.63
C ILE A 257 -6.63 -2.67 25.27
N SER A 258 -5.95 -1.97 26.19
CA SER A 258 -6.50 -0.75 26.77
C SER A 258 -6.10 0.45 25.95
N ILE A 259 -7.09 1.11 25.34
CA ILE A 259 -6.94 2.33 24.54
C ILE A 259 -7.97 3.38 24.97
N ASP A 260 -7.67 4.63 24.70
CA ASP A 260 -8.46 5.77 25.14
C ASP A 260 -9.33 6.39 24.03
N GLY A 261 -9.10 5.99 22.78
CA GLY A 261 -9.91 6.43 21.65
C GLY A 261 -9.51 5.81 20.32
N ILE A 262 -10.42 5.90 19.32
CA ILE A 262 -10.18 5.45 17.95
C ILE A 262 -10.57 6.57 16.97
N VAL A 263 -9.69 6.83 15.99
CA VAL A 263 -9.98 7.64 14.80
C VAL A 263 -10.09 6.71 13.59
N PHE A 264 -11.25 6.70 12.97
CA PHE A 264 -11.55 6.02 11.72
C PHE A 264 -11.32 6.99 10.56
N MET A 265 -10.13 6.96 9.98
CA MET A 265 -9.73 7.80 8.85
C MET A 265 -10.10 7.12 7.54
N GLY A 266 -11.22 7.52 6.89
CA GLY A 266 -11.71 6.86 5.69
C GLY A 266 -11.89 5.34 5.87
N ALA A 267 -12.28 4.92 7.07
CA ALA A 267 -12.39 3.50 7.41
C ALA A 267 -13.81 2.96 7.19
N PRO A 268 -13.96 1.67 6.86
CA PRO A 268 -15.25 1.05 6.61
C PRO A 268 -16.12 0.90 7.86
N PHE A 269 -17.41 1.18 7.71
CA PHE A 269 -18.48 0.84 8.67
C PHE A 269 -19.40 -0.26 8.14
N LEU A 270 -19.12 -0.76 6.94
CA LEU A 270 -19.85 -1.83 6.25
C LEU A 270 -18.98 -3.08 6.14
N PRO A 271 -19.58 -4.26 5.93
CA PRO A 271 -18.84 -5.48 5.61
C PRO A 271 -17.93 -5.33 4.40
N GLY A 272 -16.81 -6.04 4.38
CA GLY A 272 -15.78 -5.89 3.35
C GLY A 272 -16.27 -6.16 1.93
N ASP A 273 -17.18 -7.10 1.72
CA ASP A 273 -17.79 -7.37 0.41
C ASP A 273 -18.69 -6.22 -0.07
N GLU A 274 -19.41 -5.55 0.82
CA GLU A 274 -20.20 -4.36 0.49
C GLU A 274 -19.29 -3.17 0.13
N ILE A 275 -18.16 -3.03 0.80
CA ILE A 275 -17.14 -2.02 0.47
C ILE A 275 -16.60 -2.25 -0.94
N ILE A 276 -16.18 -3.47 -1.28
CA ILE A 276 -15.67 -3.78 -2.61
C ILE A 276 -16.74 -3.56 -3.69
N ASN A 277 -17.99 -3.94 -3.43
CA ASN A 277 -19.08 -3.71 -4.37
C ASN A 277 -19.33 -2.22 -4.62
N SER A 278 -19.32 -1.40 -3.57
CA SER A 278 -19.49 0.05 -3.70
C SER A 278 -18.33 0.70 -4.45
N GLN A 279 -17.09 0.23 -4.26
CA GLN A 279 -15.93 0.66 -5.04
C GLN A 279 -16.07 0.32 -6.52
N ILE A 280 -16.44 -0.92 -6.85
CA ILE A 280 -16.66 -1.36 -8.24
C ILE A 280 -17.70 -0.47 -8.90
N GLN A 281 -18.80 -0.20 -8.22
CA GLN A 281 -19.86 0.66 -8.74
C GLN A 281 -19.38 2.08 -8.96
N ALA A 282 -18.82 2.74 -7.94
CA ALA A 282 -18.40 4.13 -8.01
C ALA A 282 -17.32 4.38 -9.07
N ILE A 283 -16.31 3.50 -9.14
CA ILE A 283 -15.22 3.62 -10.13
C ILE A 283 -15.76 3.38 -11.55
N SER A 284 -16.64 2.40 -11.73
CA SER A 284 -17.25 2.10 -13.03
C SER A 284 -18.13 3.24 -13.54
N GLU A 285 -18.95 3.82 -12.67
CA GLU A 285 -19.78 4.98 -12.98
C GLU A 285 -18.92 6.20 -13.38
N ALA A 286 -17.86 6.47 -12.62
CA ALA A 286 -16.93 7.57 -12.91
C ALA A 286 -16.19 7.38 -14.25
N GLN A 287 -15.98 6.14 -14.68
CA GLN A 287 -15.40 5.79 -15.97
C GLN A 287 -16.43 5.76 -17.11
N GLY A 288 -17.71 5.96 -16.81
CA GLY A 288 -18.79 5.93 -17.80
C GLY A 288 -19.07 4.54 -18.35
N ILE A 289 -18.80 3.49 -17.57
CA ILE A 289 -19.13 2.10 -17.93
C ILE A 289 -20.65 1.92 -17.91
N ASP A 290 -21.17 1.20 -18.89
CA ASP A 290 -22.59 0.92 -18.99
C ASP A 290 -23.11 0.14 -17.77
N GLU A 291 -24.28 0.55 -17.25
CA GLU A 291 -24.89 -0.02 -16.04
C GLU A 291 -25.07 -1.55 -16.13
N GLU A 292 -25.42 -2.08 -17.32
CA GLU A 292 -25.56 -3.52 -17.53
C GLU A 292 -24.22 -4.25 -17.34
N ILE A 293 -23.11 -3.63 -17.78
CA ILE A 293 -21.75 -4.19 -17.59
C ILE A 293 -21.35 -4.14 -16.11
N VAL A 294 -21.69 -3.06 -15.42
CA VAL A 294 -21.43 -2.92 -13.97
C VAL A 294 -22.18 -4.02 -13.21
N GLU A 295 -23.45 -4.23 -13.51
CA GLU A 295 -24.26 -5.30 -12.90
C GLU A 295 -23.65 -6.70 -13.15
N GLN A 296 -23.21 -6.98 -14.37
CA GLN A 296 -22.53 -8.25 -14.69
C GLN A 296 -21.21 -8.42 -13.91
N ASN A 297 -20.46 -7.35 -13.72
CA ASN A 297 -19.23 -7.38 -12.93
C ASN A 297 -19.53 -7.66 -11.44
N LEU A 298 -20.53 -7.01 -10.88
CA LEU A 298 -20.96 -7.25 -9.49
C LEU A 298 -21.47 -8.70 -9.29
N GLN A 299 -22.25 -9.24 -10.23
CA GLN A 299 -22.68 -10.64 -10.19
C GLN A 299 -21.49 -11.61 -10.26
N PHE A 300 -20.49 -11.30 -11.08
CA PHE A 300 -19.28 -12.11 -11.15
C PHE A 300 -18.46 -12.00 -9.85
N GLN A 301 -18.34 -10.81 -9.28
CA GLN A 301 -17.68 -10.58 -8.00
C GLN A 301 -18.36 -11.35 -6.87
N GLN A 302 -19.70 -11.42 -6.86
CA GLN A 302 -20.45 -12.22 -5.89
C GLN A 302 -20.07 -13.71 -5.94
N ARG A 303 -19.88 -14.26 -7.12
CA ARG A 303 -19.43 -15.67 -7.28
C ARG A 303 -18.03 -15.88 -6.72
N ILE A 304 -17.13 -14.89 -6.87
CA ILE A 304 -15.80 -14.92 -6.23
C ILE A 304 -15.95 -14.99 -4.72
N TYR A 305 -16.81 -14.16 -4.11
CA TYR A 305 -17.04 -14.20 -2.65
C TYR A 305 -17.56 -15.55 -2.19
N GLU A 306 -18.47 -16.17 -2.94
CA GLU A 306 -18.99 -17.50 -2.62
C GLU A 306 -17.89 -18.56 -2.63
N VAL A 307 -17.01 -18.56 -3.64
CA VAL A 307 -15.87 -19.49 -3.71
C VAL A 307 -14.92 -19.27 -2.53
N VAL A 308 -14.58 -18.00 -2.22
CA VAL A 308 -13.69 -17.67 -1.10
C VAL A 308 -14.27 -18.09 0.25
N ARG A 309 -15.55 -17.79 0.50
CA ARG A 309 -16.22 -18.14 1.78
C ARG A 309 -16.37 -19.63 1.98
N ASN A 310 -16.76 -20.36 0.93
CA ASN A 310 -17.00 -21.79 1.01
C ASN A 310 -15.72 -22.62 0.97
N GLY A 311 -14.62 -22.05 0.47
CA GLY A 311 -13.38 -22.79 0.16
C GLY A 311 -13.56 -23.74 -1.03
N ASP A 312 -14.45 -23.38 -1.96
CA ASP A 312 -14.76 -24.18 -3.14
C ASP A 312 -13.62 -24.13 -4.17
N ASP A 313 -13.73 -24.98 -5.19
CA ASP A 313 -12.78 -25.02 -6.30
C ASP A 313 -12.93 -23.78 -7.20
N TRP A 314 -11.82 -23.23 -7.63
CA TRP A 314 -11.74 -22.07 -8.54
C TRP A 314 -12.01 -22.42 -10.01
N ASP A 315 -12.13 -23.70 -10.35
CA ASP A 315 -12.20 -24.19 -11.73
C ASP A 315 -13.29 -23.51 -12.56
N GLU A 316 -14.49 -23.30 -12.01
CA GLU A 316 -15.60 -22.65 -12.71
C GLU A 316 -15.32 -21.15 -12.97
N ILE A 317 -14.76 -20.45 -11.98
CA ILE A 317 -14.36 -19.03 -12.11
C ILE A 317 -13.25 -18.88 -13.14
N GLU A 318 -12.22 -19.72 -13.06
CA GLU A 318 -11.11 -19.73 -13.99
C GLU A 318 -11.55 -20.05 -15.42
N GLN A 319 -12.50 -20.99 -15.59
CA GLN A 319 -13.03 -21.32 -16.90
C GLN A 319 -13.84 -20.16 -17.50
N ASP A 320 -14.70 -19.51 -16.71
CA ASP A 320 -15.47 -18.35 -17.17
C ASP A 320 -14.56 -17.20 -17.59
N LEU A 321 -13.51 -16.92 -16.82
CA LEU A 321 -12.49 -15.91 -17.16
C LEU A 321 -11.74 -16.31 -18.44
N TYR A 322 -11.40 -17.60 -18.57
CA TYR A 322 -10.75 -18.11 -19.76
C TYR A 322 -11.60 -17.86 -21.01
N ASP A 323 -12.86 -18.25 -20.97
CA ASP A 323 -13.79 -18.12 -22.11
C ASP A 323 -14.00 -16.65 -22.49
N ARG A 324 -14.11 -15.74 -21.50
CA ARG A 324 -14.23 -14.29 -21.72
C ARG A 324 -12.98 -13.71 -22.39
N LEU A 325 -11.80 -14.02 -21.86
CA LEU A 325 -10.52 -13.54 -22.40
C LEU A 325 -10.24 -14.11 -23.78
N GLU A 326 -10.53 -15.40 -24.01
CA GLU A 326 -10.39 -16.03 -25.32
C GLU A 326 -11.28 -15.36 -26.37
N ASN A 327 -12.54 -15.06 -26.03
CA ASN A 327 -13.45 -14.36 -26.92
C ASN A 327 -12.94 -12.94 -27.23
N GLN A 328 -12.51 -12.18 -26.24
CA GLN A 328 -11.94 -10.83 -26.43
C GLN A 328 -10.69 -10.86 -27.32
N ILE A 329 -9.79 -11.82 -27.10
CA ILE A 329 -8.57 -11.97 -27.91
C ILE A 329 -8.93 -12.36 -29.36
N ASN A 330 -9.93 -13.22 -29.56
CA ASN A 330 -10.36 -13.63 -30.89
C ASN A 330 -10.97 -12.46 -31.71
N GLU A 331 -11.49 -11.43 -31.07
CA GLU A 331 -11.97 -10.20 -31.71
C GLU A 331 -10.85 -9.24 -32.12
N LEU A 332 -9.62 -9.43 -31.60
CA LEU A 332 -8.46 -8.61 -31.97
C LEU A 332 -8.01 -8.86 -33.41
N PRO A 333 -7.44 -7.86 -34.10
CA PRO A 333 -6.76 -8.05 -35.37
C PRO A 333 -5.65 -9.11 -35.26
N GLU A 334 -5.45 -9.89 -36.37
CA GLU A 334 -4.49 -11.01 -36.42
C GLU A 334 -3.08 -10.60 -35.94
N GLN A 335 -2.60 -9.45 -36.37
CA GLN A 335 -1.28 -8.93 -35.97
C GLN A 335 -1.16 -8.70 -34.45
N GLN A 336 -2.25 -8.31 -33.79
CA GLN A 336 -2.26 -8.11 -32.32
C GLN A 336 -2.31 -9.46 -31.61
N ARG A 337 -3.05 -10.42 -32.12
CA ARG A 337 -3.09 -11.79 -31.58
C ARG A 337 -1.75 -12.49 -31.68
N GLU A 338 -1.06 -12.38 -32.83
CA GLU A 338 0.28 -12.92 -33.01
C GLU A 338 1.31 -12.32 -32.03
N ALA A 339 1.15 -11.04 -31.67
CA ALA A 339 2.01 -10.37 -30.72
C ALA A 339 1.87 -10.89 -29.27
N LEU A 340 0.76 -11.53 -28.93
CA LEU A 340 0.53 -12.14 -27.60
C LEU A 340 1.32 -13.45 -27.38
N GLY A 341 1.86 -14.03 -28.44
CA GLY A 341 2.59 -15.31 -28.38
C GLY A 341 1.66 -16.50 -28.13
N ASP A 342 2.01 -17.37 -27.18
CA ASP A 342 1.14 -18.50 -26.82
C ASP A 342 -0.10 -18.03 -26.08
N MET A 343 -1.24 -18.09 -26.75
CA MET A 343 -2.52 -17.57 -26.25
C MET A 343 -2.94 -18.23 -24.94
N ASN A 344 -2.75 -19.55 -24.81
CA ASN A 344 -3.14 -20.25 -23.59
C ASN A 344 -2.33 -19.78 -22.37
N SER A 345 -1.02 -19.67 -22.53
CA SER A 345 -0.14 -19.16 -21.47
C SER A 345 -0.47 -17.71 -21.11
N PHE A 346 -0.77 -16.88 -22.11
CA PHE A 346 -1.19 -15.50 -21.90
C PHE A 346 -2.48 -15.43 -21.07
N ILE A 347 -3.54 -16.13 -21.50
CA ILE A 347 -4.84 -16.13 -20.79
C ILE A 347 -4.68 -16.61 -19.36
N ARG A 348 -3.98 -17.73 -19.12
CA ARG A 348 -3.75 -18.25 -17.77
C ARG A 348 -2.99 -17.28 -16.89
N SER A 349 -1.98 -16.58 -17.43
CA SER A 349 -1.27 -15.56 -16.68
C SER A 349 -2.17 -14.37 -16.29
N GLN A 350 -3.10 -13.99 -17.17
CA GLN A 350 -4.10 -12.94 -16.86
C GLN A 350 -5.05 -13.37 -15.75
N ILE A 351 -5.57 -14.61 -15.83
CA ILE A 351 -6.46 -15.17 -14.81
C ILE A 351 -5.77 -15.21 -13.45
N ASN A 352 -4.53 -15.73 -13.41
CA ASN A 352 -3.77 -15.78 -12.16
C ASN A 352 -3.59 -14.38 -11.53
N ARG A 353 -3.30 -13.35 -12.34
CA ARG A 353 -3.19 -11.98 -11.82
C ARG A 353 -4.53 -11.44 -11.32
N GLN A 354 -5.61 -11.62 -12.06
CA GLN A 354 -6.94 -11.14 -11.67
C GLN A 354 -7.44 -11.79 -10.38
N LEU A 355 -7.09 -13.05 -10.16
CA LEU A 355 -7.54 -13.81 -8.99
C LEU A 355 -6.51 -13.80 -7.84
N ALA A 356 -5.32 -13.23 -8.04
CA ALA A 356 -4.25 -13.28 -7.05
C ALA A 356 -4.70 -12.72 -5.70
N ALA A 357 -5.27 -11.52 -5.69
CA ALA A 357 -5.77 -10.90 -4.47
C ALA A 357 -6.91 -11.70 -3.83
N ALA A 358 -7.85 -12.20 -4.62
CA ALA A 358 -8.99 -12.96 -4.12
C ALA A 358 -8.61 -14.33 -3.50
N LYS A 359 -7.42 -14.83 -3.82
CA LYS A 359 -6.90 -16.10 -3.27
C LYS A 359 -6.08 -15.95 -1.99
N THR A 360 -5.88 -14.72 -1.49
CA THR A 360 -5.12 -14.46 -0.27
C THR A 360 -5.95 -14.72 1.00
N ALA A 361 -5.25 -15.03 2.09
CA ALA A 361 -5.86 -15.13 3.41
C ALA A 361 -6.42 -13.78 3.86
N TRP A 362 -5.71 -12.70 3.51
CA TRP A 362 -6.16 -11.33 3.72
C TRP A 362 -7.56 -11.09 3.13
N PHE A 363 -7.75 -11.34 1.84
CA PHE A 363 -9.01 -11.06 1.15
C PHE A 363 -10.18 -11.80 1.78
N LYS A 364 -9.99 -13.08 2.13
CA LYS A 364 -11.00 -13.87 2.82
C LYS A 364 -11.40 -13.23 4.14
N SER A 365 -10.44 -12.90 5.00
CA SER A 365 -10.71 -12.30 6.30
C SER A 365 -11.40 -10.94 6.17
N PHE A 366 -11.03 -10.15 5.16
CA PHE A 366 -11.62 -8.84 4.91
C PHE A 366 -13.09 -8.91 4.48
N ILE A 367 -13.44 -9.80 3.52
CA ILE A 367 -14.84 -9.92 3.05
C ILE A 367 -15.75 -10.64 4.03
N GLU A 368 -15.22 -11.40 4.98
CA GLU A 368 -15.98 -12.11 6.01
C GLU A 368 -16.22 -11.24 7.26
N TYR A 369 -15.47 -10.16 7.44
CA TYR A 369 -15.60 -9.31 8.60
C TYR A 369 -16.70 -8.26 8.46
N ASP A 370 -17.60 -8.22 9.46
CA ASP A 370 -18.61 -7.17 9.63
C ASP A 370 -18.25 -6.36 10.89
N PRO A 371 -17.82 -5.10 10.76
CA PRO A 371 -17.37 -4.31 11.89
C PRO A 371 -18.49 -3.79 12.80
N GLN A 372 -19.75 -3.91 12.38
CA GLN A 372 -20.87 -3.25 13.05
C GLN A 372 -21.07 -3.70 14.49
N ALA A 373 -20.94 -5.03 14.72
CA ALA A 373 -21.13 -5.60 16.06
C ALA A 373 -20.03 -5.12 17.03
N ASP A 374 -18.78 -5.14 16.59
CA ASP A 374 -17.64 -4.77 17.40
C ASP A 374 -17.64 -3.26 17.67
N ILE A 375 -17.84 -2.42 16.63
CA ILE A 375 -18.00 -0.96 16.81
C ILE A 375 -19.12 -0.64 17.81
N SER A 376 -20.26 -1.35 17.75
CA SER A 376 -21.40 -1.15 18.66
C SER A 376 -21.09 -1.45 20.11
N SER A 377 -20.07 -2.25 20.38
CA SER A 377 -19.64 -2.64 21.74
C SER A 377 -18.69 -1.61 22.38
N LEU A 378 -18.07 -0.74 21.57
CA LEU A 378 -17.06 0.20 22.04
C LEU A 378 -17.64 1.26 22.98
N GLN A 379 -17.00 1.44 24.13
CA GLN A 379 -17.40 2.43 25.14
C GLN A 379 -16.41 3.60 25.26
N ILE A 380 -15.47 3.69 24.31
CA ILE A 380 -14.46 4.74 24.24
C ILE A 380 -14.87 5.84 23.25
N PRO A 381 -14.30 7.05 23.34
CA PRO A 381 -14.48 8.09 22.33
C PRO A 381 -14.03 7.64 20.95
N MET A 382 -14.80 7.98 19.92
CA MET A 382 -14.50 7.64 18.53
C MET A 382 -14.71 8.85 17.63
N LEU A 383 -13.86 8.95 16.59
CA LEU A 383 -14.00 9.91 15.50
C LEU A 383 -14.05 9.17 14.17
N ALA A 384 -15.11 9.34 13.40
CA ALA A 384 -15.17 8.89 12.02
C ALA A 384 -14.99 10.11 11.09
N ILE A 385 -13.97 10.08 10.26
CA ILE A 385 -13.70 11.12 9.25
C ILE A 385 -13.80 10.49 7.88
N PHE A 386 -14.62 11.10 7.02
CA PHE A 386 -14.86 10.66 5.65
C PHE A 386 -14.47 11.75 4.65
N GLY A 387 -13.88 11.37 3.53
CA GLY A 387 -13.68 12.26 2.38
C GLY A 387 -14.94 12.33 1.52
N GLU A 388 -15.39 13.55 1.15
CA GLU A 388 -16.58 13.70 0.29
C GLU A 388 -16.45 12.97 -1.06
N LYS A 389 -15.22 12.93 -1.60
CA LYS A 389 -14.92 12.31 -2.90
C LYS A 389 -14.18 10.97 -2.76
N ASP A 390 -14.26 10.35 -1.61
CA ASP A 390 -13.66 9.03 -1.43
C ASP A 390 -14.35 8.01 -2.35
N SER A 391 -13.58 7.46 -3.30
CA SER A 391 -14.04 6.44 -4.24
C SER A 391 -13.70 5.00 -3.79
N GLN A 392 -13.12 4.83 -2.60
CA GLN A 392 -12.77 3.54 -2.01
C GLN A 392 -13.66 3.19 -0.82
N VAL A 393 -13.81 4.11 0.13
CA VAL A 393 -14.78 4.01 1.23
C VAL A 393 -15.85 5.08 1.01
N ILE A 394 -16.86 4.73 0.22
CA ILE A 394 -17.88 5.66 -0.26
C ILE A 394 -18.59 6.32 0.92
N LEU A 395 -18.64 7.66 0.92
CA LEU A 395 -19.15 8.48 2.01
C LEU A 395 -20.56 8.07 2.45
N ASP A 396 -21.55 8.18 1.56
CA ASP A 396 -22.97 8.09 1.95
C ASP A 396 -23.35 6.77 2.66
N PRO A 397 -23.02 5.57 2.15
CA PRO A 397 -23.37 4.33 2.83
C PRO A 397 -22.62 4.16 4.17
N ASN A 398 -21.34 4.53 4.23
CA ASN A 398 -20.55 4.40 5.47
C ASN A 398 -20.98 5.42 6.53
N ARG A 399 -21.21 6.67 6.16
CA ARG A 399 -21.75 7.70 7.07
C ARG A 399 -23.13 7.30 7.60
N THR A 400 -24.03 6.83 6.75
CA THR A 400 -25.36 6.37 7.14
C THR A 400 -25.28 5.24 8.16
N MET A 401 -24.37 4.29 7.96
CA MET A 401 -24.14 3.21 8.92
C MET A 401 -23.55 3.73 10.24
N ALA A 402 -22.55 4.61 10.19
CA ALA A 402 -21.98 5.22 11.39
C ALA A 402 -23.02 6.01 12.21
N GLU A 403 -23.88 6.78 11.55
CA GLU A 403 -25.01 7.49 12.19
C GLU A 403 -25.99 6.49 12.83
N SER A 404 -26.33 5.42 12.13
CA SER A 404 -27.22 4.37 12.64
C SER A 404 -26.66 3.67 13.87
N LEU A 405 -25.35 3.31 13.86
CA LEU A 405 -24.69 2.70 15.01
C LEU A 405 -24.63 3.65 16.19
N LYS A 406 -24.30 4.92 15.96
CA LYS A 406 -24.31 5.97 16.97
C LYS A 406 -25.64 6.08 17.68
N GLU A 407 -26.75 6.14 16.91
CA GLU A 407 -28.10 6.30 17.47
C GLU A 407 -28.59 5.04 18.21
N ASN A 408 -28.32 3.86 17.66
CA ASN A 408 -28.82 2.59 18.17
C ASN A 408 -28.05 2.05 19.38
N SER A 409 -26.77 2.41 19.52
CA SER A 409 -25.86 1.88 20.54
C SER A 409 -25.37 2.94 21.56
N ASP A 410 -25.87 4.18 21.47
CA ASP A 410 -25.48 5.32 22.34
C ASP A 410 -23.95 5.53 22.36
N LEU A 411 -23.32 5.48 21.19
CA LEU A 411 -21.87 5.58 21.05
C LEU A 411 -21.38 7.02 21.22
N ASN A 412 -20.21 7.16 21.89
CA ASN A 412 -19.47 8.42 21.90
C ASN A 412 -18.71 8.59 20.56
N LEU A 413 -19.46 8.72 19.47
CA LEU A 413 -18.94 8.79 18.09
C LEU A 413 -19.17 10.21 17.53
N THR A 414 -18.08 10.87 17.15
CA THR A 414 -18.10 12.10 16.35
C THR A 414 -17.96 11.72 14.88
N ILE A 415 -18.74 12.34 14.01
CA ILE A 415 -18.70 12.08 12.55
C ILE A 415 -18.38 13.39 11.85
N VAL A 416 -17.35 13.40 11.00
CA VAL A 416 -16.86 14.56 10.25
C VAL A 416 -16.71 14.19 8.78
N GLU A 417 -17.11 15.12 7.92
CA GLU A 417 -16.92 15.03 6.47
C GLU A 417 -15.93 16.11 6.03
N ILE A 418 -14.96 15.75 5.21
CA ILE A 418 -13.96 16.67 4.65
C ILE A 418 -14.33 16.95 3.19
N GLU A 419 -14.69 18.21 2.91
CA GLU A 419 -15.13 18.66 1.61
C GLU A 419 -14.06 18.42 0.53
N SER A 420 -14.46 17.86 -0.58
CA SER A 420 -13.62 17.57 -1.75
C SER A 420 -12.40 16.68 -1.47
N ALA A 421 -12.32 16.00 -0.34
CA ALA A 421 -11.22 15.09 -0.01
C ALA A 421 -11.42 13.71 -0.65
N ASN A 422 -10.34 13.13 -1.18
CA ASN A 422 -10.28 11.75 -1.65
C ASN A 422 -10.00 10.77 -0.47
N HIS A 423 -9.74 9.50 -0.77
CA HIS A 423 -9.44 8.48 0.23
C HIS A 423 -8.16 8.76 1.04
N LEU A 424 -7.17 9.42 0.46
CA LEU A 424 -5.95 9.85 1.16
C LEU A 424 -6.09 11.22 1.84
N PHE A 425 -7.30 11.78 1.84
CA PHE A 425 -7.61 13.12 2.32
C PHE A 425 -6.83 14.25 1.63
N GLN A 426 -6.43 14.06 0.35
CA GLN A 426 -5.97 15.15 -0.49
C GLN A 426 -7.16 15.91 -1.10
N GLN A 427 -6.99 17.20 -1.33
CA GLN A 427 -7.94 17.99 -2.13
C GLN A 427 -7.99 17.42 -3.55
N SER A 428 -9.15 16.96 -3.99
CA SER A 428 -9.29 16.22 -5.25
C SER A 428 -10.42 16.75 -6.14
N ASN A 429 -10.40 16.38 -7.42
CA ASN A 429 -11.45 16.71 -8.37
C ASN A 429 -12.44 15.56 -8.56
N THR A 430 -11.94 14.36 -8.72
CA THR A 430 -12.71 13.15 -9.01
C THR A 430 -12.75 12.16 -7.87
N GLY A 431 -11.75 12.19 -6.98
CA GLY A 431 -11.55 11.22 -5.91
C GLY A 431 -10.97 9.88 -6.38
N LEU A 432 -10.76 9.70 -7.67
CA LEU A 432 -10.26 8.45 -8.23
C LEU A 432 -8.76 8.26 -7.94
N PRO A 433 -8.32 7.04 -7.65
CA PRO A 433 -6.91 6.75 -7.43
C PRO A 433 -5.98 7.18 -8.58
N SER A 434 -6.50 7.23 -9.80
CA SER A 434 -5.74 7.67 -10.99
C SER A 434 -5.28 9.13 -10.96
N GLU A 435 -5.84 9.97 -10.09
CA GLU A 435 -5.40 11.37 -9.96
C GLU A 435 -4.40 11.59 -8.82
N TYR A 436 -4.21 10.64 -7.88
CA TYR A 436 -3.40 10.83 -6.67
C TYR A 436 -1.98 11.33 -6.95
N GLY A 437 -1.32 10.78 -7.96
CA GLY A 437 0.03 11.20 -8.37
C GLY A 437 0.12 12.65 -8.87
N MET A 438 -0.99 13.23 -9.32
CA MET A 438 -1.06 14.58 -9.90
C MET A 438 -1.52 15.65 -8.91
N LEU A 439 -2.03 15.24 -7.74
CA LEU A 439 -2.51 16.14 -6.70
C LEU A 439 -1.35 16.68 -5.86
N ASP A 440 -1.58 17.81 -5.20
CA ASP A 440 -0.69 18.32 -4.20
C ASP A 440 -0.52 17.29 -3.07
N LYS A 441 0.71 17.13 -2.58
CA LYS A 441 1.03 16.16 -1.53
C LYS A 441 0.76 16.76 -0.15
N GLU A 442 -0.46 17.26 0.04
CA GLU A 442 -0.93 17.92 1.26
C GLU A 442 -2.35 17.45 1.57
N PHE A 443 -2.70 17.46 2.85
CA PHE A 443 -4.08 17.20 3.27
C PHE A 443 -5.02 18.30 2.84
N ALA A 444 -6.27 17.94 2.54
CA ALA A 444 -7.35 18.87 2.32
C ALA A 444 -7.62 19.72 3.57
N ASP A 445 -8.06 20.95 3.36
CA ASP A 445 -8.40 21.88 4.43
C ASP A 445 -9.39 21.27 5.42
N GLY A 446 -9.12 21.42 6.70
CA GLY A 446 -9.98 20.94 7.78
C GLY A 446 -9.71 19.51 8.27
N PHE A 447 -8.93 18.69 7.54
CA PHE A 447 -8.67 17.32 7.97
C PHE A 447 -7.82 17.26 9.24
N VAL A 448 -6.64 17.90 9.24
CA VAL A 448 -5.75 17.91 10.42
C VAL A 448 -6.43 18.59 11.59
N GLU A 449 -7.12 19.70 11.34
CA GLU A 449 -7.86 20.42 12.36
C GLU A 449 -8.93 19.56 13.03
N ALA A 450 -9.69 18.76 12.25
CA ALA A 450 -10.71 17.87 12.80
C ALA A 450 -10.11 16.80 13.72
N VAL A 451 -8.98 16.20 13.34
CA VAL A 451 -8.25 15.24 14.18
C VAL A 451 -7.79 15.90 15.47
N ILE A 452 -7.16 17.07 15.38
CA ILE A 452 -6.62 17.79 16.55
C ILE A 452 -7.75 18.30 17.48
N GLU A 453 -8.83 18.84 16.93
CA GLU A 453 -9.99 19.28 17.72
C GLU A 453 -10.59 18.12 18.51
N TRP A 454 -10.72 16.96 17.88
CA TRP A 454 -11.24 15.78 18.55
C TRP A 454 -10.25 15.26 19.63
N LEU A 455 -8.95 15.14 19.33
CA LEU A 455 -7.93 14.75 20.30
C LEU A 455 -7.90 15.67 21.53
N ASN A 456 -8.15 16.96 21.38
CA ASN A 456 -8.26 17.91 22.49
C ASN A 456 -9.55 17.75 23.32
N SER A 457 -10.52 16.98 22.85
CA SER A 457 -11.83 16.82 23.50
C SER A 457 -11.99 15.56 24.34
N ILE A 458 -11.04 14.64 24.24
CA ILE A 458 -11.04 13.36 24.95
C ILE A 458 -10.11 13.34 26.14
#